data_077e0eaf85ad16b3d753b086290dc2da
#
_entry.id   077e0eaf85ad16b3d753b086290dc2da
#
_cell.length_a   1.000
_cell.length_b   1.000
_cell.length_c   1.000
_cell.angle_alpha   90.00
_cell.angle_beta   90.00
_cell.angle_gamma   90.00
#
_symmetry.space_group_name_H-M   'P 1'
#
loop_
_entity.id
_entity.type
_entity.pdbx_description
1 polymer ?
#
loop_
_entity_poly.entity_id
_entity_poly.type
_entity_poly.pdbx_seq_one_letter_code
_entity_poly.pdbx_strand_id
1 'polypeptide(L)'
;FAASMIFGMGAVFANIIGMTNQQGSIFLASFTIANVVMQYPIGRMSDRFDRRLVILIVASISALAAAIASIVGLSNYWTLLGLTAIFGGFSMTIYSLCIAHANDYLSPSQMVGTASALITVNGIGAIFGPPIIAALVDLFGSYMFFAMLSAVHIGLGLFVLARMYMREAVPAEAQGPFIAVPDQGTAVAASLNPETAWSELDPELIATVDPLTDNPYLDMPSLQKPTK
;
A
#
# COMPACT_ATOMS: atom_id res chain seq x y z
N PHE A 1 -1.32 8.35 -3.71
CA PHE A 1 -1.73 9.72 -3.39
C PHE A 1 -1.34 10.10 -1.96
N ALA A 2 -1.85 9.42 -0.90
CA ALA A 2 -1.52 9.74 0.50
C ALA A 2 -0.01 9.64 0.79
N ALA A 3 0.64 8.56 0.35
CA ALA A 3 2.09 8.37 0.49
C ALA A 3 2.89 9.51 -0.18
N SER A 4 2.49 9.92 -1.38
CA SER A 4 3.17 11.01 -2.10
C SER A 4 2.99 12.37 -1.41
N MET A 5 1.85 12.63 -0.79
CA MET A 5 1.66 13.82 0.05
C MET A 5 2.62 13.82 1.25
N ILE A 6 2.78 12.67 1.93
CA ILE A 6 3.65 12.55 3.09
C ILE A 6 5.12 12.72 2.69
N PHE A 7 5.60 11.95 1.72
CA PHE A 7 7.01 11.99 1.32
C PHE A 7 7.36 13.24 0.50
N GLY A 8 6.42 13.80 -0.27
CA GLY A 8 6.63 15.00 -1.04
C GLY A 8 6.53 16.30 -0.24
N MET A 9 5.64 16.36 0.75
CA MET A 9 5.37 17.60 1.50
C MET A 9 5.62 17.49 3.01
N GLY A 10 5.87 16.29 3.55
CA GLY A 10 6.00 16.10 4.98
C GLY A 10 7.18 16.86 5.61
N ALA A 11 8.32 16.97 4.92
CA ALA A 11 9.44 17.77 5.37
C ALA A 11 9.13 19.27 5.37
N VAL A 12 8.42 19.74 4.33
CA VAL A 12 7.96 21.15 4.23
C VAL A 12 6.95 21.43 5.34
N PHE A 13 5.99 20.54 5.56
CA PHE A 13 5.03 20.64 6.66
C PHE A 13 5.73 20.71 8.03
N ALA A 14 6.71 19.85 8.29
CA ALA A 14 7.48 19.87 9.53
C ALA A 14 8.16 21.23 9.77
N ASN A 15 8.72 21.82 8.71
CA ASN A 15 9.31 23.17 8.78
C ASN A 15 8.26 24.25 9.04
N ILE A 16 7.09 24.20 8.39
CA ILE A 16 6.00 25.17 8.56
C ILE A 16 5.53 25.21 10.01
N ILE A 17 5.45 24.06 10.70
CA ILE A 17 5.03 23.99 12.10
C ILE A 17 6.18 24.17 13.09
N GLY A 18 7.38 24.55 12.63
CA GLY A 18 8.51 24.90 13.47
C GLY A 18 9.29 23.74 14.06
N MET A 19 9.22 22.55 13.48
CA MET A 19 10.05 21.42 13.90
C MET A 19 11.52 21.65 13.55
N THR A 20 12.41 21.20 14.44
CA THR A 20 13.84 21.08 14.10
C THR A 20 14.05 20.01 13.02
N ASN A 21 15.17 20.05 12.30
CA ASN A 21 15.51 19.03 11.29
C ASN A 21 15.49 17.61 11.88
N GLN A 22 15.94 17.44 13.13
CA GLN A 22 15.90 16.16 13.82
C GLN A 22 14.46 15.70 14.09
N GLN A 23 13.61 16.59 14.59
CA GLN A 23 12.20 16.30 14.83
C GLN A 23 11.46 15.95 13.55
N GLY A 24 11.71 16.69 12.46
CA GLY A 24 11.14 16.42 11.15
C GLY A 24 11.57 15.06 10.57
N SER A 25 12.83 14.67 10.77
CA SER A 25 13.33 13.36 10.37
C SER A 25 12.67 12.22 11.16
N ILE A 26 12.52 12.37 12.48
CA ILE A 26 11.82 11.40 13.33
C ILE A 26 10.33 11.32 12.95
N PHE A 27 9.71 12.46 12.67
CA PHE A 27 8.34 12.54 12.20
C PHE A 27 8.15 11.72 10.91
N LEU A 28 8.98 11.89 9.88
CA LEU A 28 8.91 11.12 8.64
C LEU A 28 9.25 9.63 8.86
N ALA A 29 10.25 9.34 9.68
CA ALA A 29 10.61 7.97 10.02
C ALA A 29 9.47 7.22 10.74
N SER A 30 8.66 7.92 11.55
CA SER A 30 7.54 7.31 12.28
C SER A 30 6.50 6.67 11.35
N PHE A 31 6.21 7.27 10.19
CA PHE A 31 5.33 6.67 9.18
C PHE A 31 5.87 5.34 8.67
N THR A 32 7.15 5.31 8.32
CA THR A 32 7.79 4.12 7.73
C THR A 32 7.97 3.01 8.75
N ILE A 33 8.44 3.32 9.94
CA ILE A 33 8.63 2.34 11.01
C ILE A 33 7.30 1.71 11.42
N ALA A 34 6.27 2.54 11.62
CA ALA A 34 4.95 2.04 11.98
C ALA A 34 4.33 1.18 10.86
N ASN A 35 4.55 1.53 9.58
CA ASN A 35 4.13 0.71 8.45
C ASN A 35 4.78 -0.69 8.51
N VAL A 36 6.09 -0.79 8.67
CA VAL A 36 6.80 -2.08 8.75
C VAL A 36 6.24 -2.94 9.89
N VAL A 37 6.00 -2.33 11.06
CA VAL A 37 5.46 -3.04 12.22
C VAL A 37 4.01 -3.52 11.97
N MET A 38 3.17 -2.69 11.32
CA MET A 38 1.76 -2.97 11.12
C MET A 38 1.47 -3.86 9.90
N GLN A 39 2.38 -3.97 8.95
CA GLN A 39 2.20 -4.84 7.78
C GLN A 39 1.92 -6.29 8.16
N TYR A 40 2.66 -6.84 9.12
CA TYR A 40 2.48 -8.23 9.53
C TYR A 40 1.12 -8.51 10.19
N PRO A 41 0.68 -7.79 11.26
CA PRO A 41 -0.60 -8.05 11.88
C PRO A 41 -1.79 -7.75 10.95
N ILE A 42 -1.71 -6.69 10.13
CA ILE A 42 -2.77 -6.35 9.18
C ILE A 42 -2.84 -7.39 8.06
N GLY A 43 -1.70 -7.84 7.53
CA GLY A 43 -1.64 -8.91 6.53
C GLY A 43 -2.29 -10.19 7.04
N ARG A 44 -1.93 -10.62 8.24
CA ARG A 44 -2.52 -11.82 8.87
C ARG A 44 -4.02 -11.67 9.14
N MET A 45 -4.50 -10.47 9.42
CA MET A 45 -5.92 -10.18 9.54
C MET A 45 -6.61 -10.26 8.17
N SER A 46 -5.97 -9.77 7.11
CA SER A 46 -6.46 -9.83 5.74
C SER A 46 -6.61 -11.26 5.20
N ASP A 47 -5.74 -12.19 5.65
CA ASP A 47 -5.81 -13.61 5.24
C ASP A 47 -6.91 -14.40 5.97
N ARG A 48 -7.48 -13.84 7.05
CA ARG A 48 -8.49 -14.52 7.88
C ARG A 48 -9.90 -13.99 7.72
N PHE A 49 -10.02 -12.74 7.29
CA PHE A 49 -11.30 -12.03 7.19
C PHE A 49 -11.54 -11.53 5.76
N ASP A 50 -12.79 -11.13 5.48
CA ASP A 50 -13.09 -10.43 4.22
C ASP A 50 -12.15 -9.22 4.05
N ARG A 51 -11.34 -9.28 3.01
CA ARG A 51 -10.30 -8.29 2.72
C ARG A 51 -10.85 -6.87 2.59
N ARG A 52 -12.10 -6.74 2.12
CA ARG A 52 -12.80 -5.45 2.01
C ARG A 52 -13.10 -4.88 3.40
N LEU A 53 -13.51 -5.73 4.34
CA LEU A 53 -13.72 -5.31 5.73
C LEU A 53 -12.41 -4.84 6.36
N VAL A 54 -11.31 -5.53 6.11
CA VAL A 54 -9.98 -5.13 6.60
C VAL A 54 -9.57 -3.78 6.02
N ILE A 55 -9.75 -3.56 4.71
CA ILE A 55 -9.47 -2.27 4.06
C ILE A 55 -10.32 -1.16 4.69
N LEU A 56 -11.61 -1.42 4.94
CA LEU A 56 -12.51 -0.45 5.58
C LEU A 56 -12.05 -0.07 6.99
N ILE A 57 -11.68 -1.06 7.81
CA ILE A 57 -11.18 -0.83 9.18
C ILE A 57 -9.89 -0.01 9.13
N VAL A 58 -8.93 -0.42 8.32
CA VAL A 58 -7.63 0.25 8.17
C VAL A 58 -7.80 1.68 7.67
N ALA A 59 -8.65 1.91 6.67
CA ALA A 59 -8.97 3.26 6.17
C ALA A 59 -9.65 4.11 7.24
N SER A 60 -10.57 3.54 8.04
CA SER A 60 -11.28 4.25 9.11
C SER A 60 -10.33 4.67 10.24
N ILE A 61 -9.42 3.79 10.66
CA ILE A 61 -8.41 4.10 11.68
C ILE A 61 -7.47 5.19 11.16
N SER A 62 -7.00 5.10 9.92
CA SER A 62 -6.16 6.12 9.29
C SER A 62 -6.87 7.46 9.20
N ALA A 63 -8.14 7.48 8.77
CA ALA A 63 -8.95 8.68 8.69
C ALA A 63 -9.10 9.35 10.05
N LEU A 64 -9.41 8.57 11.10
CA LEU A 64 -9.57 9.06 12.45
C LEU A 64 -8.26 9.62 13.01
N ALA A 65 -7.15 8.90 12.86
CA ALA A 65 -5.84 9.37 13.32
C ALA A 65 -5.44 10.69 12.65
N ALA A 66 -5.64 10.82 11.33
CA ALA A 66 -5.39 12.05 10.60
C ALA A 66 -6.36 13.18 11.00
N ALA A 67 -7.65 12.90 11.22
CA ALA A 67 -8.62 13.89 11.70
C ALA A 67 -8.20 14.45 13.07
N ILE A 68 -7.84 13.60 14.02
CA ILE A 68 -7.37 14.02 15.33
C ILE A 68 -6.05 14.81 15.18
N ALA A 69 -5.12 14.38 14.34
CA ALA A 69 -3.87 15.07 14.09
C ALA A 69 -4.09 16.49 13.53
N SER A 70 -5.09 16.69 12.68
CA SER A 70 -5.43 18.02 12.14
C SER A 70 -5.94 18.99 13.20
N ILE A 71 -6.59 18.49 14.26
CA ILE A 71 -7.23 19.32 15.30
C ILE A 71 -6.31 19.53 16.50
N VAL A 72 -5.74 18.44 17.01
CA VAL A 72 -5.03 18.44 18.31
C VAL A 72 -3.52 18.25 18.12
N GLY A 73 -3.10 17.59 17.07
CA GLY A 73 -1.71 17.18 16.86
C GLY A 73 -0.72 18.33 16.77
N LEU A 74 -1.15 19.50 16.26
CA LEU A 74 -0.29 20.68 16.11
C LEU A 74 0.13 21.34 17.42
N SER A 75 -0.55 21.02 18.52
CA SER A 75 -0.30 21.63 19.84
C SER A 75 0.84 20.93 20.60
N ASN A 76 1.18 19.69 20.27
CA ASN A 76 2.17 18.90 20.98
C ASN A 76 2.89 17.92 20.05
N TYR A 77 4.21 18.01 20.00
CA TYR A 77 5.06 17.15 19.15
C TYR A 77 4.85 15.64 19.41
N TRP A 78 4.79 15.22 20.66
CA TRP A 78 4.65 13.80 21.00
C TRP A 78 3.28 13.23 20.62
N THR A 79 2.25 14.04 20.80
CA THR A 79 0.88 13.68 20.35
C THR A 79 0.83 13.56 18.82
N LEU A 80 1.44 14.52 18.12
CA LEU A 80 1.53 14.48 16.67
C LEU A 80 2.31 13.25 16.21
N LEU A 81 3.45 12.96 16.83
CA LEU A 81 4.28 11.79 16.50
C LEU A 81 3.52 10.47 16.69
N GLY A 82 2.78 10.32 17.79
CA GLY A 82 1.95 9.14 18.03
C GLY A 82 0.83 8.97 17.01
N LEU A 83 0.14 10.06 16.67
CA LEU A 83 -0.93 10.05 15.66
C LEU A 83 -0.39 9.76 14.25
N THR A 84 0.78 10.30 13.91
CA THR A 84 1.43 10.02 12.62
C THR A 84 1.92 8.58 12.53
N ALA A 85 2.42 8.01 13.61
CA ALA A 85 2.78 6.60 13.65
C ALA A 85 1.55 5.69 13.45
N ILE A 86 0.43 5.97 14.12
CA ILE A 86 -0.83 5.25 13.90
C ILE A 86 -1.26 5.42 12.44
N PHE A 87 -1.33 6.66 11.96
CA PHE A 87 -1.72 6.93 10.58
C PHE A 87 -0.82 6.18 9.58
N GLY A 88 0.51 6.27 9.71
CA GLY A 88 1.47 5.63 8.82
C GLY A 88 1.37 4.11 8.83
N GLY A 89 1.24 3.52 10.02
CA GLY A 89 1.12 2.07 10.18
C GLY A 89 -0.09 1.48 9.45
N PHE A 90 -1.21 2.17 9.51
CA PHE A 90 -2.44 1.70 8.85
C PHE A 90 -2.53 2.18 7.40
N SER A 91 -2.31 3.46 7.11
CA SER A 91 -2.48 4.04 5.78
C SER A 91 -1.57 3.42 4.72
N MET A 92 -0.29 3.21 5.04
CA MET A 92 0.68 2.66 4.09
C MET A 92 0.37 1.20 3.72
N THR A 93 -0.23 0.43 4.62
CA THR A 93 -0.60 -0.97 4.38
C THR A 93 -1.77 -1.10 3.39
N ILE A 94 -2.58 -0.04 3.19
CA ILE A 94 -3.73 -0.05 2.25
C ILE A 94 -3.30 -0.42 0.84
N TYR A 95 -2.13 0.01 0.38
CA TYR A 95 -1.64 -0.30 -0.96
C TYR A 95 -1.47 -1.81 -1.16
N SER A 96 -0.79 -2.48 -0.24
CA SER A 96 -0.63 -3.94 -0.28
C SER A 96 -1.96 -4.68 -0.20
N LEU A 97 -2.90 -4.20 0.64
CA LEU A 97 -4.25 -4.76 0.73
C LEU A 97 -5.03 -4.61 -0.58
N CYS A 98 -4.93 -3.46 -1.24
CA CYS A 98 -5.59 -3.23 -2.52
C CYS A 98 -5.01 -4.10 -3.64
N ILE A 99 -3.68 -4.31 -3.67
CA ILE A 99 -3.04 -5.23 -4.62
C ILE A 99 -3.51 -6.66 -4.36
N ALA A 100 -3.47 -7.11 -3.12
CA ALA A 100 -3.93 -8.44 -2.76
C ALA A 100 -5.41 -8.64 -3.12
N HIS A 101 -6.26 -7.64 -2.84
CA HIS A 101 -7.67 -7.68 -3.22
C HIS A 101 -7.89 -7.70 -4.75
N ALA A 102 -7.08 -6.96 -5.52
CA ALA A 102 -7.16 -7.00 -6.98
C ALA A 102 -6.75 -8.38 -7.51
N ASN A 103 -5.70 -8.98 -6.95
CA ASN A 103 -5.21 -10.29 -7.36
C ASN A 103 -6.23 -11.42 -7.15
N ASP A 104 -7.12 -11.32 -6.14
CA ASP A 104 -8.20 -12.29 -5.93
C ASP A 104 -9.18 -12.41 -7.11
N TYR A 105 -9.21 -11.40 -7.99
CA TYR A 105 -10.11 -11.35 -9.15
C TYR A 105 -9.40 -11.51 -10.49
N LEU A 106 -8.08 -11.66 -10.51
CA LEU A 106 -7.28 -11.65 -11.73
C LEU A 106 -6.85 -13.06 -12.14
N SER A 107 -6.97 -13.37 -13.43
CA SER A 107 -6.25 -14.50 -14.02
C SER A 107 -4.76 -14.14 -14.22
N PRO A 108 -3.85 -15.13 -14.27
CA PRO A 108 -2.43 -14.89 -14.50
C PRO A 108 -2.14 -14.03 -15.74
N SER A 109 -2.92 -14.19 -16.82
CA SER A 109 -2.78 -13.41 -18.04
C SER A 109 -3.13 -11.92 -17.89
N GLN A 110 -3.92 -11.55 -16.87
CA GLN A 110 -4.35 -10.16 -16.61
C GLN A 110 -3.43 -9.43 -15.64
N MET A 111 -2.55 -10.14 -14.91
CA MET A 111 -1.71 -9.55 -13.85
C MET A 111 -0.80 -8.44 -14.36
N VAL A 112 -0.13 -8.63 -15.51
CA VAL A 112 0.80 -7.63 -16.07
C VAL A 112 0.07 -6.34 -16.47
N GLY A 113 -1.07 -6.46 -17.14
CA GLY A 113 -1.88 -5.30 -17.53
C GLY A 113 -2.42 -4.53 -16.35
N THR A 114 -2.92 -5.25 -15.33
CA THR A 114 -3.44 -4.64 -14.10
C THR A 114 -2.33 -3.97 -13.29
N ALA A 115 -1.15 -4.60 -13.18
CA ALA A 115 0.01 -4.01 -12.53
C ALA A 115 0.41 -2.67 -13.17
N SER A 116 0.47 -2.63 -14.50
CA SER A 116 0.78 -1.40 -15.26
C SER A 116 -0.26 -0.30 -15.00
N ALA A 117 -1.54 -0.65 -14.96
CA ALA A 117 -2.61 0.30 -14.65
C ALA A 117 -2.51 0.84 -13.22
N LEU A 118 -2.23 -0.02 -12.23
CA LEU A 118 -2.07 0.38 -10.83
C LEU A 118 -0.87 1.33 -10.65
N ILE A 119 0.27 1.06 -11.31
CA ILE A 119 1.44 1.95 -11.29
C ILE A 119 1.09 3.30 -11.91
N THR A 120 0.37 3.31 -13.03
CA THR A 120 -0.03 4.55 -13.71
C THR A 120 -0.93 5.40 -12.80
N VAL A 121 -1.95 4.80 -12.19
CA VAL A 121 -2.84 5.49 -11.24
C VAL A 121 -2.07 6.00 -10.02
N ASN A 122 -1.13 5.21 -9.48
CA ASN A 122 -0.27 5.64 -8.38
C ASN A 122 0.62 6.82 -8.80
N GLY A 123 1.21 6.78 -10.00
CA GLY A 123 2.01 7.86 -10.57
C GLY A 123 1.22 9.17 -10.74
N ILE A 124 -0.02 9.09 -11.24
CA ILE A 124 -0.92 10.26 -11.32
C ILE A 124 -1.14 10.84 -9.92
N GLY A 125 -1.43 10.00 -8.93
CA GLY A 125 -1.57 10.44 -7.55
C GLY A 125 -0.31 11.06 -6.97
N ALA A 126 0.86 10.56 -7.36
CA ALA A 126 2.16 11.09 -6.93
C ALA A 126 2.48 12.47 -7.52
N ILE A 127 2.05 12.73 -8.75
CA ILE A 127 2.25 14.03 -9.42
C ILE A 127 1.35 15.10 -8.80
N PHE A 128 0.07 14.78 -8.59
CA PHE A 128 -0.91 15.77 -8.14
C PHE A 128 -0.99 15.93 -6.62
N GLY A 129 -0.61 14.91 -5.85
CA GLY A 129 -0.70 14.93 -4.39
C GLY A 129 0.03 16.10 -3.73
N PRO A 130 1.36 16.23 -3.90
CA PRO A 130 2.13 17.29 -3.26
C PRO A 130 1.70 18.72 -3.65
N PRO A 131 1.46 19.07 -4.93
CA PRO A 131 0.98 20.40 -5.29
C PRO A 131 -0.39 20.75 -4.69
N ILE A 132 -1.32 19.80 -4.67
CA ILE A 132 -2.65 20.02 -4.10
C ILE A 132 -2.55 20.32 -2.60
N ILE A 133 -1.79 19.52 -1.86
CA ILE A 133 -1.66 19.73 -0.42
C ILE A 133 -0.89 21.02 -0.11
N ALA A 134 0.13 21.37 -0.92
CA ALA A 134 0.85 22.62 -0.78
C ALA A 134 -0.12 23.82 -0.89
N ALA A 135 -0.92 23.86 -1.97
CA ALA A 135 -1.91 24.92 -2.17
C ALA A 135 -2.94 25.01 -1.04
N LEU A 136 -3.40 23.86 -0.52
CA LEU A 136 -4.35 23.84 0.60
C LEU A 136 -3.72 24.34 1.89
N VAL A 137 -2.47 23.99 2.17
CA VAL A 137 -1.74 24.47 3.34
C VAL A 137 -1.49 25.98 3.24
N ASP A 138 -1.13 26.49 2.08
CA ASP A 138 -0.90 27.91 1.85
C ASP A 138 -2.19 28.74 1.99
N LEU A 139 -3.33 28.22 1.51
CA LEU A 139 -4.61 28.94 1.53
C LEU A 139 -5.32 28.89 2.88
N PHE A 140 -5.25 27.76 3.57
CA PHE A 140 -6.08 27.49 4.74
C PHE A 140 -5.28 27.23 6.03
N GLY A 141 -3.98 27.00 5.92
CA GLY A 141 -3.09 26.74 7.05
C GLY A 141 -2.66 25.29 7.21
N SER A 142 -1.69 25.08 8.11
CA SER A 142 -0.98 23.80 8.28
C SER A 142 -1.87 22.61 8.69
N TYR A 143 -3.00 22.84 9.34
CA TYR A 143 -3.94 21.78 9.71
C TYR A 143 -4.49 21.04 8.49
N MET A 144 -4.52 21.69 7.32
CA MET A 144 -4.97 21.10 6.07
C MET A 144 -4.15 19.90 5.61
N PHE A 145 -2.89 19.80 6.05
CA PHE A 145 -2.05 18.65 5.74
C PHE A 145 -2.71 17.34 6.20
N PHE A 146 -3.11 17.25 7.45
CA PHE A 146 -3.78 16.07 7.99
C PHE A 146 -5.26 16.01 7.65
N ALA A 147 -5.94 17.15 7.53
CA ALA A 147 -7.34 17.19 7.14
C ALA A 147 -7.56 16.58 5.75
N MET A 148 -6.68 16.88 4.79
CA MET A 148 -6.75 16.29 3.45
C MET A 148 -6.44 14.79 3.46
N LEU A 149 -5.43 14.36 4.22
CA LEU A 149 -5.14 12.93 4.42
C LEU A 149 -6.35 12.20 5.01
N SER A 150 -7.02 12.79 6.00
CA SER A 150 -8.26 12.25 6.56
C SER A 150 -9.37 12.16 5.51
N ALA A 151 -9.62 13.24 4.74
CA ALA A 151 -10.66 13.28 3.73
C ALA A 151 -10.47 12.19 2.65
N VAL A 152 -9.24 11.96 2.21
CA VAL A 152 -8.91 10.89 1.25
C VAL A 152 -9.25 9.52 1.81
N HIS A 153 -8.93 9.25 3.08
CA HIS A 153 -9.23 7.95 3.71
C HIS A 153 -10.71 7.77 4.02
N ILE A 154 -11.43 8.85 4.38
CA ILE A 154 -12.89 8.83 4.49
C ILE A 154 -13.51 8.49 3.12
N GLY A 155 -13.07 9.17 2.06
CA GLY A 155 -13.53 8.87 0.70
C GLY A 155 -13.28 7.42 0.28
N LEU A 156 -12.10 6.88 0.59
CA LEU A 156 -11.80 5.47 0.37
C LEU A 156 -12.71 4.54 1.19
N GLY A 157 -12.89 4.83 2.47
CA GLY A 157 -13.77 4.04 3.35
C GLY A 157 -15.21 4.01 2.84
N LEU A 158 -15.76 5.16 2.45
CA LEU A 158 -17.09 5.27 1.86
C LEU A 158 -17.20 4.50 0.53
N PHE A 159 -16.18 4.59 -0.31
CA PHE A 159 -16.13 3.81 -1.55
C PHE A 159 -16.13 2.30 -1.29
N VAL A 160 -15.29 1.83 -0.38
CA VAL A 160 -15.24 0.41 -0.01
C VAL A 160 -16.59 -0.04 0.57
N LEU A 161 -17.17 0.74 1.46
CA LEU A 161 -18.48 0.46 2.04
C LEU A 161 -19.56 0.35 0.95
N ALA A 162 -19.64 1.29 0.00
CA ALA A 162 -20.55 1.22 -1.12
C ALA A 162 -20.35 -0.05 -1.97
N ARG A 163 -19.07 -0.44 -2.21
CA ARG A 163 -18.76 -1.67 -2.96
C ARG A 163 -19.15 -2.93 -2.23
N MET A 164 -19.07 -2.96 -0.89
CA MET A 164 -19.54 -4.10 -0.08
C MET A 164 -21.06 -4.33 -0.22
N TYR A 165 -21.85 -3.26 -0.33
CA TYR A 165 -23.28 -3.37 -0.58
C TYR A 165 -23.63 -3.80 -2.01
N MET A 166 -22.77 -3.55 -2.99
CA MET A 166 -23.04 -3.78 -4.41
C MET A 166 -22.54 -5.14 -4.93
N ARG A 167 -21.62 -5.79 -4.26
CA ARG A 167 -21.03 -7.06 -4.71
C ARG A 167 -20.83 -8.02 -3.53
N GLU A 168 -20.94 -9.31 -3.80
CA GLU A 168 -20.61 -10.35 -2.83
C GLU A 168 -19.10 -10.43 -2.57
N ALA A 169 -18.74 -10.94 -1.39
CA ALA A 169 -17.34 -11.17 -1.01
C ALA A 169 -16.77 -12.39 -1.73
N VAL A 170 -15.47 -12.37 -2.02
CA VAL A 170 -14.73 -13.59 -2.33
C VAL A 170 -14.61 -14.39 -1.02
N PRO A 171 -15.03 -15.67 -0.99
CA PRO A 171 -14.85 -16.50 0.18
C PRO A 171 -13.39 -16.53 0.65
N ALA A 172 -13.18 -16.57 1.96
CA ALA A 172 -11.82 -16.51 2.53
C ALA A 172 -10.92 -17.65 2.04
N GLU A 173 -11.51 -18.82 1.76
CA GLU A 173 -10.83 -20.01 1.22
C GLU A 173 -10.36 -19.83 -0.23
N ALA A 174 -10.93 -18.88 -0.96
CA ALA A 174 -10.58 -18.55 -2.35
C ALA A 174 -9.68 -17.32 -2.46
N GLN A 175 -9.32 -16.68 -1.36
CA GLN A 175 -8.39 -15.55 -1.34
C GLN A 175 -6.94 -16.03 -1.38
N GLY A 176 -6.12 -15.40 -2.20
CA GLY A 176 -4.67 -15.63 -2.21
C GLY A 176 -3.99 -15.09 -0.92
N PRO A 177 -2.75 -15.51 -0.62
CA PRO A 177 -2.02 -15.02 0.55
C PRO A 177 -1.71 -13.53 0.43
N PHE A 178 -1.71 -12.82 1.58
CA PHE A 178 -1.27 -11.43 1.63
C PHE A 178 0.24 -11.35 1.47
N ILE A 179 0.69 -10.53 0.53
CA ILE A 179 2.11 -10.23 0.32
C ILE A 179 2.33 -8.75 0.56
N ALA A 180 3.25 -8.42 1.46
CA ALA A 180 3.66 -7.05 1.71
C ALA A 180 4.42 -6.50 0.50
N VAL A 181 3.84 -5.52 -0.17
CA VAL A 181 4.44 -4.86 -1.33
C VAL A 181 4.79 -3.43 -0.95
N PRO A 182 6.00 -2.92 -1.26
CA PRO A 182 6.32 -1.51 -1.09
C PRO A 182 5.33 -0.63 -1.87
N ASP A 183 5.09 0.60 -1.42
CA ASP A 183 4.14 1.55 -2.05
C ASP A 183 4.39 1.83 -3.54
N GLN A 184 5.57 1.46 -4.05
CA GLN A 184 5.95 1.54 -5.46
C GLN A 184 6.20 0.15 -6.08
N GLY A 185 5.90 -0.92 -5.36
CA GLY A 185 6.01 -2.28 -5.84
C GLY A 185 4.90 -2.62 -6.84
N THR A 186 5.18 -3.54 -7.75
CA THR A 186 4.21 -4.00 -8.74
C THR A 186 3.48 -5.25 -8.27
N ALA A 187 2.26 -5.48 -8.75
CA ALA A 187 1.55 -6.75 -8.52
C ALA A 187 2.34 -7.95 -9.07
N VAL A 188 3.14 -7.74 -10.12
CA VAL A 188 4.07 -8.74 -10.66
C VAL A 188 5.19 -9.06 -9.68
N ALA A 189 5.69 -8.07 -8.92
CA ALA A 189 6.69 -8.34 -7.88
C ALA A 189 6.14 -9.25 -6.77
N ALA A 190 4.83 -9.17 -6.49
CA ALA A 190 4.16 -10.09 -5.57
C ALA A 190 4.11 -11.53 -6.12
N SER A 191 3.89 -11.70 -7.43
CA SER A 191 3.87 -13.02 -8.07
C SER A 191 5.26 -13.65 -8.24
N LEU A 192 6.33 -12.85 -8.13
CA LEU A 192 7.71 -13.33 -8.14
C LEU A 192 8.21 -13.77 -6.74
N ASN A 193 7.38 -13.61 -5.71
CA ASN A 193 7.73 -14.11 -4.38
C ASN A 193 7.68 -15.65 -4.40
N PRO A 194 8.78 -16.34 -4.04
CA PRO A 194 8.82 -17.80 -4.01
C PRO A 194 7.71 -18.44 -3.15
N GLU A 195 7.26 -17.75 -2.09
CA GLU A 195 6.19 -18.23 -1.22
C GLU A 195 4.82 -18.34 -1.92
N THR A 196 4.56 -17.54 -2.96
CA THR A 196 3.33 -17.65 -3.77
C THR A 196 3.40 -18.81 -4.76
N ALA A 197 4.58 -19.10 -5.31
CA ALA A 197 4.76 -20.20 -6.25
C ALA A 197 4.63 -21.58 -5.56
N TRP A 198 5.06 -21.67 -4.30
CA TRP A 198 5.02 -22.92 -3.55
C TRP A 198 3.63 -23.33 -3.04
N SER A 199 2.69 -22.39 -2.92
CA SER A 199 1.31 -22.70 -2.49
C SER A 199 0.42 -23.22 -3.63
N GLU A 200 0.80 -23.02 -4.89
CA GLU A 200 0.04 -23.44 -6.07
C GLU A 200 0.56 -24.71 -6.75
N LEU A 201 1.79 -25.13 -6.41
CA LEU A 201 2.38 -26.33 -6.97
C LEU A 201 2.10 -27.52 -6.06
N ASP A 202 1.43 -28.54 -6.63
CA ASP A 202 1.27 -29.85 -5.99
C ASP A 202 2.65 -30.38 -5.56
N PRO A 203 2.84 -30.78 -4.29
CA PRO A 203 4.12 -31.32 -3.82
C PRO A 203 4.65 -32.49 -4.66
N GLU A 204 3.79 -33.28 -5.29
CA GLU A 204 4.17 -34.35 -6.23
C GLU A 204 4.72 -33.78 -7.54
N LEU A 205 4.21 -32.64 -8.02
CA LEU A 205 4.71 -31.97 -9.22
C LEU A 205 6.09 -31.35 -8.99
N ILE A 206 6.32 -30.75 -7.81
CA ILE A 206 7.62 -30.17 -7.42
C ILE A 206 8.71 -31.24 -7.37
N ALA A 207 8.39 -32.44 -6.94
CA ALA A 207 9.35 -33.54 -6.86
C ALA A 207 9.74 -34.09 -8.24
N THR A 208 8.98 -33.80 -9.28
CA THR A 208 9.23 -34.31 -10.65
C THR A 208 9.89 -33.28 -11.57
N VAL A 209 9.92 -32.01 -11.21
CA VAL A 209 10.52 -30.93 -12.04
C VAL A 209 12.00 -30.81 -11.71
N ASP A 210 12.88 -31.13 -12.65
CA ASP A 210 14.31 -30.85 -12.54
C ASP A 210 14.54 -29.37 -12.92
N PRO A 211 14.96 -28.49 -11.95
CA PRO A 211 15.11 -27.06 -12.21
C PRO A 211 16.22 -26.73 -13.24
N LEU A 212 17.04 -27.70 -13.63
CA LEU A 212 18.12 -27.52 -14.59
C LEU A 212 17.75 -27.96 -16.00
N THR A 213 16.80 -28.92 -16.15
CA THR A 213 16.40 -29.45 -17.45
C THR A 213 15.05 -28.93 -17.96
N ASP A 214 14.13 -28.56 -17.06
CA ASP A 214 12.77 -28.15 -17.39
C ASP A 214 12.56 -26.62 -17.37
N ASN A 215 13.63 -25.86 -17.56
CA ASN A 215 13.52 -24.41 -17.66
C ASN A 215 13.06 -23.98 -19.06
N PRO A 216 11.82 -23.49 -19.23
CA PRO A 216 11.28 -23.12 -20.54
C PRO A 216 12.05 -21.98 -21.24
N TYR A 217 12.94 -21.30 -20.54
CA TYR A 217 13.78 -20.24 -21.10
C TYR A 217 15.09 -20.78 -21.69
N LEU A 218 15.48 -22.06 -21.43
CA LEU A 218 16.66 -22.67 -22.03
C LEU A 218 16.41 -23.14 -23.47
N ASP A 219 15.16 -23.37 -23.85
CA ASP A 219 14.75 -23.81 -25.19
C ASP A 219 14.45 -22.67 -26.17
N MET A 220 14.74 -21.42 -25.81
CA MET A 220 14.55 -20.31 -26.73
C MET A 220 15.62 -20.30 -27.83
N PRO A 221 15.21 -20.34 -29.13
CA PRO A 221 16.16 -20.41 -30.27
C PRO A 221 17.16 -19.26 -30.34
N SER A 222 16.87 -18.13 -29.67
CA SER A 222 17.73 -16.94 -29.60
C SER A 222 18.97 -17.10 -28.72
N LEU A 223 19.05 -18.16 -27.89
CA LEU A 223 20.18 -18.41 -26.99
C LEU A 223 21.12 -19.54 -27.48
N GLN A 224 20.76 -20.21 -28.57
CA GLN A 224 21.66 -21.16 -29.20
C GLN A 224 22.78 -20.39 -29.94
N LYS A 225 23.99 -20.37 -29.37
CA LYS A 225 25.16 -19.84 -30.05
C LYS A 225 25.32 -20.51 -31.40
N PRO A 226 25.61 -19.76 -32.48
CA PRO A 226 25.93 -20.38 -33.76
C PRO A 226 27.16 -21.29 -33.60
N THR A 227 26.96 -22.56 -33.81
CA THR A 227 28.04 -23.52 -33.96
C THR A 227 28.91 -23.11 -35.14
N LYS A 228 30.19 -22.84 -34.86
CA LYS A 228 31.23 -22.65 -35.88
C LYS A 228 31.50 -23.93 -36.66
#